data_6887bca9510b251d4ad2356da6d63088
#
_entry.id   6887bca9510b251d4ad2356da6d63088
#
_cell.length_a   1.000
_cell.length_b   1.000
_cell.length_c   1.000
_cell.angle_alpha   90.00
_cell.angle_beta   90.00
_cell.angle_gamma   90.00
#
_symmetry.space_group_name_H-M   'P 1'
#
loop_
_entity.id
_entity.type
_entity.pdbx_description
1 polymer ?
#
loop_
_entity_poly.entity_id
_entity_poly.type
_entity_poly.pdbx_seq_one_letter_code
_entity_poly.pdbx_strand_id
1 'polypeptide(L)'
;KLQLNDAALSFEPETSAALGFGFRCGFLGLLHMEIITERLEREFDLDLITTTPGVQYRLTLTDGTVEVIDNPSAYPDPARIAKAEEPFVDAHIYTPNDYVGPLMDLCQQKRGTLIAMDYLDETRVDLHYQIPLGEIVYDFFDAIKSRSRGYASYDYAWEGWHQSELVKLDFLLNGEIVDALSMICLLYTSPSPR
;
A
#
# COMPACT_ATOMS: atom_id res chain seq x y z
N LYS A 1 10.37 4.61 -23.86
CA LYS A 1 9.50 3.95 -24.87
C LYS A 1 8.19 3.46 -24.25
N LEU A 2 8.21 2.77 -23.10
CA LEU A 2 6.99 2.28 -22.43
C LEU A 2 6.02 3.40 -22.11
N GLN A 3 6.47 4.50 -21.55
CA GLN A 3 5.63 5.66 -21.19
C GLN A 3 4.91 6.28 -22.41
N LEU A 4 5.47 6.15 -23.61
CA LEU A 4 4.79 6.60 -24.84
C LEU A 4 3.55 5.77 -25.17
N ASN A 5 3.51 4.51 -24.70
CA ASN A 5 2.41 3.59 -24.93
C ASN A 5 1.52 3.43 -23.69
N ASP A 6 1.97 3.94 -22.55
CA ASP A 6 1.28 3.84 -21.26
C ASP A 6 1.43 5.15 -20.49
N ALA A 7 0.45 6.03 -20.65
CA ALA A 7 0.44 7.36 -20.03
C ALA A 7 0.25 7.30 -18.50
N ALA A 8 -0.19 6.16 -17.97
CA ALA A 8 -0.39 5.97 -16.54
C ALA A 8 0.91 5.62 -15.78
N LEU A 9 1.94 5.15 -16.51
CA LEU A 9 3.25 4.88 -15.93
C LEU A 9 4.00 6.19 -15.66
N SER A 10 4.26 6.49 -14.41
CA SER A 10 5.21 7.53 -14.00
C SER A 10 6.51 6.90 -13.50
N PHE A 11 7.64 7.55 -13.72
CA PHE A 11 8.91 7.10 -13.18
C PHE A 11 9.88 8.27 -12.99
N GLU A 12 10.72 8.12 -11.96
CA GLU A 12 11.79 9.04 -11.61
C GLU A 12 13.08 8.27 -11.37
N PRO A 13 14.25 8.77 -11.80
CA PRO A 13 15.53 8.16 -11.47
C PRO A 13 15.76 8.20 -9.96
N GLU A 14 16.23 7.09 -9.40
CA GLU A 14 16.57 6.98 -7.98
C GLU A 14 17.89 6.20 -7.83
N THR A 15 18.66 6.55 -6.82
CA THR A 15 19.90 5.83 -6.48
C THR A 15 19.81 5.37 -5.04
N SER A 16 19.91 4.06 -4.84
CA SER A 16 19.98 3.42 -3.53
C SER A 16 21.42 3.05 -3.21
N ALA A 17 21.84 3.22 -1.97
CA ALA A 17 23.15 2.78 -1.52
C ALA A 17 23.30 1.24 -1.60
N ALA A 18 22.19 0.51 -1.39
CA ALA A 18 22.19 -0.96 -1.40
C ALA A 18 22.00 -1.56 -2.80
N LEU A 19 21.13 -0.97 -3.65
CA LEU A 19 20.74 -1.52 -4.94
C LEU A 19 21.38 -0.81 -6.14
N GLY A 20 22.06 0.34 -5.92
CA GLY A 20 22.63 1.15 -6.98
C GLY A 20 21.58 2.01 -7.71
N PHE A 21 21.83 2.23 -9.01
CA PHE A 21 20.94 3.06 -9.84
C PHE A 21 19.67 2.29 -10.23
N GLY A 22 18.55 2.97 -10.09
CA GLY A 22 17.22 2.41 -10.42
C GLY A 22 16.20 3.49 -10.73
N PHE A 23 14.93 3.12 -10.65
CA PHE A 23 13.79 4.01 -10.88
C PHE A 23 12.73 3.77 -9.81
N ARG A 24 12.18 4.85 -9.32
CA ARG A 24 10.92 4.86 -8.59
C ARG A 24 9.80 4.97 -9.60
N CYS A 25 8.89 4.00 -9.58
CA CYS A 25 7.79 3.94 -10.55
C CYS A 25 6.44 4.06 -9.84
N GLY A 26 5.52 4.81 -10.42
CA GLY A 26 4.12 4.86 -10.01
C GLY A 26 3.25 4.04 -10.94
N PHE A 27 2.38 3.22 -10.35
CA PHE A 27 1.47 2.31 -11.05
C PHE A 27 0.02 2.54 -10.61
N LEU A 28 -0.93 2.17 -11.47
CA LEU A 28 -2.37 2.22 -11.15
C LEU A 28 -2.79 1.12 -10.14
N GLY A 29 -1.97 0.10 -9.98
CA GLY A 29 -2.20 -1.02 -9.08
C GLY A 29 -1.24 -2.18 -9.37
N LEU A 30 -1.40 -3.28 -8.62
CA LEU A 30 -0.49 -4.42 -8.69
C LEU A 30 -0.44 -5.05 -10.09
N LEU A 31 -1.59 -5.28 -10.72
CA LEU A 31 -1.66 -5.83 -12.08
C LEU A 31 -0.91 -4.95 -13.10
N HIS A 32 -1.03 -3.63 -13.00
CA HIS A 32 -0.30 -2.72 -13.86
C HIS A 32 1.21 -2.86 -13.65
N MET A 33 1.65 -2.96 -12.40
CA MET A 33 3.06 -3.19 -12.06
C MET A 33 3.57 -4.50 -12.66
N GLU A 34 2.84 -5.60 -12.51
CA GLU A 34 3.20 -6.91 -13.07
C GLU A 34 3.34 -6.88 -14.59
N ILE A 35 2.37 -6.27 -15.28
CA ILE A 35 2.41 -6.13 -16.75
C ILE A 35 3.64 -5.33 -17.19
N ILE A 36 3.94 -4.22 -16.53
CA ILE A 36 5.09 -3.38 -16.88
C ILE A 36 6.40 -4.12 -16.60
N THR A 37 6.51 -4.80 -15.46
CA THR A 37 7.69 -5.61 -15.10
C THR A 37 7.93 -6.70 -16.14
N GLU A 38 6.89 -7.49 -16.47
CA GLU A 38 6.99 -8.56 -17.47
C GLU A 38 7.38 -8.02 -18.85
N ARG A 39 6.87 -6.84 -19.26
CA ARG A 39 7.26 -6.21 -20.51
C ARG A 39 8.72 -5.74 -20.51
N LEU A 40 9.19 -5.19 -19.38
CA LEU A 40 10.60 -4.78 -19.25
C LEU A 40 11.54 -5.97 -19.37
N GLU A 41 11.21 -7.08 -18.74
CA GLU A 41 11.99 -8.32 -18.83
C GLU A 41 11.96 -8.92 -20.23
N ARG A 42 10.78 -9.08 -20.84
CA ARG A 42 10.62 -9.76 -22.13
C ARG A 42 11.01 -8.92 -23.34
N GLU A 43 10.64 -7.62 -23.37
CA GLU A 43 10.88 -6.77 -24.54
C GLU A 43 12.28 -6.14 -24.53
N PHE A 44 12.90 -5.98 -23.36
CA PHE A 44 14.17 -5.29 -23.20
C PHE A 44 15.28 -6.15 -22.57
N ASP A 45 14.97 -7.43 -22.27
CA ASP A 45 15.92 -8.42 -21.69
C ASP A 45 16.61 -7.86 -20.42
N LEU A 46 15.81 -7.27 -19.52
CA LEU A 46 16.30 -6.70 -18.27
C LEU A 46 16.07 -7.68 -17.12
N ASP A 47 17.07 -7.85 -16.28
CA ASP A 47 16.95 -8.53 -14.99
C ASP A 47 16.61 -7.47 -13.93
N LEU A 48 15.38 -7.53 -13.39
CA LEU A 48 14.84 -6.51 -12.52
C LEU A 48 14.80 -6.96 -11.06
N ILE A 49 15.24 -6.08 -10.17
CA ILE A 49 15.01 -6.22 -8.74
C ILE A 49 13.91 -5.24 -8.34
N THR A 50 12.73 -5.77 -8.01
CA THR A 50 11.60 -4.98 -7.55
C THR A 50 11.54 -4.96 -6.02
N THR A 51 11.28 -3.78 -5.46
CA THR A 51 11.03 -3.61 -4.03
C THR A 51 9.53 -3.63 -3.73
N THR A 52 9.17 -3.81 -2.46
CA THR A 52 7.77 -3.80 -2.02
C THR A 52 7.09 -2.48 -2.40
N PRO A 53 5.89 -2.53 -3.03
CA PRO A 53 5.14 -1.33 -3.34
C PRO A 53 4.73 -0.61 -2.06
N GLY A 54 4.77 0.72 -2.10
CA GLY A 54 4.34 1.59 -1.03
C GLY A 54 3.20 2.52 -1.46
N VAL A 55 2.68 3.25 -0.50
CA VAL A 55 1.70 4.31 -0.71
C VAL A 55 2.32 5.65 -0.38
N GLN A 56 1.69 6.73 -0.84
CA GLN A 56 2.07 8.08 -0.44
C GLN A 56 1.54 8.39 0.96
N TYR A 57 2.28 9.18 1.72
CA TYR A 57 1.88 9.69 3.03
C TYR A 57 1.88 11.20 3.00
N ARG A 58 0.94 11.83 3.71
CA ARG A 58 0.86 13.29 3.84
C ARG A 58 1.31 13.70 5.23
N LEU A 59 2.34 14.53 5.30
CA LEU A 59 2.89 15.05 6.54
C LEU A 59 2.63 16.55 6.64
N THR A 60 2.13 16.99 7.78
CA THR A 60 2.07 18.41 8.14
C THR A 60 3.19 18.67 9.13
N LEU A 61 4.09 19.58 8.80
CA LEU A 61 5.21 19.94 9.64
C LEU A 61 4.80 20.98 10.71
N THR A 62 5.62 21.16 11.72
CA THR A 62 5.40 22.13 12.81
C THR A 62 5.38 23.59 12.36
N ASP A 63 5.96 23.89 11.20
CA ASP A 63 5.92 25.21 10.55
C ASP A 63 4.66 25.43 9.69
N GLY A 64 3.77 24.43 9.61
CA GLY A 64 2.54 24.43 8.82
C GLY A 64 2.73 23.97 7.36
N THR A 65 3.93 23.63 6.93
CA THR A 65 4.18 23.11 5.59
C THR A 65 3.56 21.71 5.44
N VAL A 66 2.92 21.45 4.30
CA VAL A 66 2.37 20.13 3.96
C VAL A 66 3.23 19.49 2.90
N GLU A 67 3.75 18.32 3.19
CA GLU A 67 4.56 17.50 2.28
C GLU A 67 3.88 16.16 2.01
N VAL A 68 3.90 15.72 0.76
CA VAL A 68 3.48 14.37 0.37
C VAL A 68 4.75 13.59 0.06
N ILE A 69 4.95 12.50 0.78
CA ILE A 69 6.12 11.65 0.62
C ILE A 69 5.72 10.23 0.18
N ASP A 70 6.49 9.65 -0.68
CA ASP A 70 6.39 8.26 -1.15
C ASP A 70 7.65 7.46 -0.86
N ASN A 71 8.73 8.17 -0.44
CA ASN A 71 10.02 7.57 -0.14
C ASN A 71 10.32 7.67 1.36
N PRO A 72 10.55 6.54 2.06
CA PRO A 72 10.98 6.56 3.46
C PRO A 72 12.23 7.39 3.73
N SER A 73 13.13 7.52 2.74
CA SER A 73 14.33 8.35 2.87
C SER A 73 14.02 9.85 2.97
N ALA A 74 12.87 10.28 2.46
CA ALA A 74 12.39 11.66 2.57
C ALA A 74 11.64 11.95 3.88
N TYR A 75 11.49 10.95 4.77
CA TYR A 75 10.76 11.12 6.03
C TYR A 75 11.54 12.07 6.95
N PRO A 76 10.96 13.21 7.35
CA PRO A 76 11.65 14.21 8.17
C PRO A 76 11.84 13.72 9.61
N ASP A 77 12.64 14.46 10.38
CA ASP A 77 12.79 14.22 11.81
C ASP A 77 11.39 14.23 12.49
N PRO A 78 11.05 13.19 13.27
CA PRO A 78 9.76 13.10 13.98
C PRO A 78 9.42 14.35 14.81
N ALA A 79 10.42 15.04 15.37
CA ALA A 79 10.21 16.28 16.14
C ALA A 79 9.66 17.44 15.28
N ARG A 80 9.79 17.38 13.97
CA ARG A 80 9.28 18.37 13.02
C ARG A 80 7.89 18.04 12.49
N ILE A 81 7.36 16.86 12.77
CA ILE A 81 6.06 16.41 12.28
C ILE A 81 4.98 16.80 13.30
N ALA A 82 4.06 17.65 12.89
CA ALA A 82 2.88 17.99 13.68
C ALA A 82 1.74 16.98 13.48
N LYS A 83 1.60 16.45 12.25
CA LYS A 83 0.55 15.49 11.87
C LYS A 83 1.04 14.60 10.74
N ALA A 84 0.81 13.31 10.86
CA ALA A 84 1.03 12.34 9.78
C ALA A 84 -0.30 11.71 9.37
N GLU A 85 -0.49 11.52 8.07
CA GLU A 85 -1.72 10.99 7.50
C GLU A 85 -1.40 9.93 6.45
N GLU A 86 -2.18 8.86 6.45
CA GLU A 86 -2.13 7.81 5.44
C GLU A 86 -3.40 7.81 4.58
N PRO A 87 -3.31 7.31 3.33
CA PRO A 87 -4.45 7.24 2.43
C PRO A 87 -5.40 6.13 2.86
N PHE A 88 -6.70 6.43 2.83
CA PHE A 88 -7.78 5.47 3.08
C PHE A 88 -8.64 5.29 1.84
N VAL A 89 -9.27 4.15 1.76
CA VAL A 89 -10.23 3.81 0.71
C VAL A 89 -11.53 3.29 1.31
N ASP A 90 -12.62 3.56 0.63
CA ASP A 90 -13.90 2.90 0.81
C ASP A 90 -13.89 1.62 -0.02
N ALA A 91 -13.97 0.49 0.67
CA ALA A 91 -13.93 -0.84 0.06
C ALA A 91 -15.29 -1.53 0.22
N HIS A 92 -15.84 -1.99 -0.89
CA HIS A 92 -17.05 -2.81 -0.95
C HIS A 92 -16.70 -4.23 -1.29
N ILE A 93 -17.05 -5.17 -0.41
CA ILE A 93 -16.77 -6.59 -0.58
C ILE A 93 -18.09 -7.33 -0.73
N TYR A 94 -18.33 -7.84 -1.93
CA TYR A 94 -19.53 -8.60 -2.28
C TYR A 94 -19.26 -10.08 -2.09
N THR A 95 -20.04 -10.72 -1.19
CA THR A 95 -19.79 -12.10 -0.80
C THR A 95 -21.08 -12.87 -0.48
N PRO A 96 -21.09 -14.20 -0.69
CA PRO A 96 -22.11 -15.06 -0.09
C PRO A 96 -22.06 -15.03 1.45
N ASN A 97 -23.22 -15.25 2.09
CA ASN A 97 -23.36 -15.23 3.55
C ASN A 97 -22.36 -16.13 4.29
N ASP A 98 -22.01 -17.28 3.70
CA ASP A 98 -21.11 -18.28 4.30
C ASP A 98 -19.69 -17.74 4.54
N TYR A 99 -19.28 -16.71 3.81
CA TYR A 99 -17.91 -16.16 3.88
C TYR A 99 -17.82 -14.80 4.58
N VAL A 100 -18.93 -14.28 5.11
CA VAL A 100 -18.97 -12.98 5.82
C VAL A 100 -17.98 -12.98 6.99
N GLY A 101 -18.03 -14.00 7.88
CA GLY A 101 -17.15 -14.07 9.03
C GLY A 101 -15.66 -14.05 8.66
N PRO A 102 -15.17 -14.99 7.82
CA PRO A 102 -13.77 -14.99 7.39
C PRO A 102 -13.29 -13.71 6.70
N LEU A 103 -14.18 -12.99 5.98
CA LEU A 103 -13.83 -11.74 5.33
C LEU A 103 -13.84 -10.56 6.30
N MET A 104 -14.76 -10.54 7.28
CA MET A 104 -14.71 -9.56 8.38
C MET A 104 -13.42 -9.68 9.19
N ASP A 105 -13.00 -10.92 9.51
CA ASP A 105 -11.73 -11.17 10.18
C ASP A 105 -10.53 -10.67 9.37
N LEU A 106 -10.56 -10.86 8.04
CA LEU A 106 -9.53 -10.31 7.16
C LEU A 106 -9.48 -8.80 7.21
N CYS A 107 -10.62 -8.13 7.05
CA CYS A 107 -10.69 -6.68 7.08
C CYS A 107 -10.21 -6.11 8.42
N GLN A 108 -10.56 -6.76 9.54
CA GLN A 108 -10.09 -6.36 10.85
C GLN A 108 -8.57 -6.52 11.00
N GLN A 109 -7.99 -7.61 10.49
CA GLN A 109 -6.53 -7.81 10.47
C GLN A 109 -5.82 -6.73 9.62
N LYS A 110 -6.48 -6.21 8.58
CA LYS A 110 -6.02 -5.14 7.71
C LYS A 110 -6.46 -3.75 8.19
N ARG A 111 -6.73 -3.60 9.48
CA ARG A 111 -7.11 -2.32 10.12
C ARG A 111 -8.38 -1.68 9.55
N GLY A 112 -9.21 -2.46 8.88
CA GLY A 112 -10.46 -1.99 8.32
C GLY A 112 -11.50 -1.69 9.40
N THR A 113 -12.22 -0.60 9.21
CA THR A 113 -13.38 -0.23 10.03
C THR A 113 -14.65 -0.53 9.25
N LEU A 114 -15.53 -1.37 9.81
CA LEU A 114 -16.83 -1.66 9.20
C LEU A 114 -17.72 -0.41 9.26
N ILE A 115 -18.17 0.04 8.11
CA ILE A 115 -19.10 1.17 7.96
C ILE A 115 -20.55 0.67 7.87
N ALA A 116 -20.78 -0.31 7.00
CA ALA A 116 -22.10 -0.90 6.81
C ALA A 116 -21.99 -2.37 6.39
N MET A 117 -23.08 -3.09 6.58
CA MET A 117 -23.28 -4.44 6.05
C MET A 117 -24.69 -4.52 5.48
N ASP A 118 -24.80 -4.59 4.17
CA ASP A 118 -26.07 -4.56 3.46
C ASP A 118 -26.35 -5.89 2.76
N TYR A 119 -27.53 -6.45 3.01
CA TYR A 119 -27.98 -7.65 2.32
C TYR A 119 -28.54 -7.29 0.95
N LEU A 120 -27.85 -7.69 -0.10
CA LEU A 120 -28.27 -7.46 -1.48
C LEU A 120 -29.44 -8.38 -1.86
N ASP A 121 -29.43 -9.60 -1.36
CA ASP A 121 -30.48 -10.60 -1.47
C ASP A 121 -30.37 -11.62 -0.30
N GLU A 122 -31.15 -12.71 -0.34
CA GLU A 122 -31.14 -13.75 0.71
C GLU A 122 -29.79 -14.46 0.86
N THR A 123 -28.92 -14.37 -0.14
CA THR A 123 -27.68 -15.14 -0.23
C THR A 123 -26.41 -14.31 -0.26
N ARG A 124 -26.49 -13.00 -0.56
CA ARG A 124 -25.33 -12.13 -0.79
C ARG A 124 -25.38 -10.88 0.06
N VAL A 125 -24.19 -10.52 0.52
CA VAL A 125 -23.93 -9.36 1.38
C VAL A 125 -22.91 -8.45 0.72
N ASP A 126 -23.10 -7.16 0.87
CA ASP A 126 -22.09 -6.11 0.67
C ASP A 126 -21.53 -5.71 2.02
N LEU A 127 -20.23 -5.90 2.21
CA LEU A 127 -19.48 -5.43 3.36
C LEU A 127 -18.77 -4.14 2.99
N HIS A 128 -19.21 -3.03 3.54
CA HIS A 128 -18.60 -1.72 3.32
C HIS A 128 -17.61 -1.40 4.44
N TYR A 129 -16.35 -1.24 4.07
CA TYR A 129 -15.25 -0.98 4.98
C TYR A 129 -14.45 0.26 4.56
N GLN A 130 -13.98 1.02 5.54
CA GLN A 130 -12.86 1.94 5.38
C GLN A 130 -11.57 1.22 5.75
N ILE A 131 -10.61 1.17 4.81
CA ILE A 131 -9.36 0.43 4.97
C ILE A 131 -8.19 1.32 4.53
N PRO A 132 -7.05 1.33 5.25
CA PRO A 132 -5.85 2.00 4.77
C PRO A 132 -5.38 1.41 3.44
N LEU A 133 -5.09 2.24 2.46
CA LEU A 133 -4.65 1.80 1.13
C LEU A 133 -3.41 0.90 1.20
N GLY A 134 -2.47 1.21 2.09
CA GLY A 134 -1.25 0.41 2.28
C GLY A 134 -1.48 -1.05 2.67
N GLU A 135 -2.63 -1.35 3.28
CA GLU A 135 -2.99 -2.71 3.69
C GLU A 135 -3.58 -3.57 2.57
N ILE A 136 -4.08 -2.93 1.51
CA ILE A 136 -4.76 -3.64 0.41
C ILE A 136 -3.93 -3.75 -0.87
N VAL A 137 -2.86 -2.96 -0.98
CA VAL A 137 -2.05 -2.90 -2.22
C VAL A 137 -1.34 -4.21 -2.52
N TYR A 138 -1.00 -5.00 -1.52
CA TYR A 138 -0.09 -6.14 -1.70
C TYR A 138 -0.80 -7.50 -1.86
N ASP A 139 -1.50 -7.99 -0.86
CA ASP A 139 -2.01 -9.37 -0.81
C ASP A 139 -3.52 -9.49 -0.56
N PHE A 140 -4.20 -8.35 -0.45
CA PHE A 140 -5.60 -8.32 -0.03
C PHE A 140 -6.54 -9.01 -1.02
N PHE A 141 -6.31 -8.84 -2.33
CA PHE A 141 -7.10 -9.50 -3.36
C PHE A 141 -7.00 -11.03 -3.26
N ASP A 142 -5.79 -11.55 -3.14
CA ASP A 142 -5.54 -12.98 -3.02
C ASP A 142 -6.09 -13.54 -1.72
N ALA A 143 -5.99 -12.76 -0.63
CA ALA A 143 -6.56 -13.13 0.64
C ALA A 143 -8.10 -13.21 0.59
N ILE A 144 -8.78 -12.25 -0.07
CA ILE A 144 -10.23 -12.29 -0.31
C ILE A 144 -10.60 -13.55 -1.09
N LYS A 145 -9.90 -13.81 -2.21
CA LYS A 145 -10.16 -14.99 -3.05
C LYS A 145 -9.96 -16.29 -2.30
N SER A 146 -8.86 -16.39 -1.56
CA SER A 146 -8.55 -17.58 -0.77
C SER A 146 -9.60 -17.85 0.31
N ARG A 147 -9.99 -16.83 1.09
CA ARG A 147 -10.94 -16.98 2.20
C ARG A 147 -12.38 -17.20 1.74
N SER A 148 -12.72 -16.77 0.52
CA SER A 148 -14.04 -16.95 -0.06
C SER A 148 -14.12 -18.06 -1.11
N ARG A 149 -13.08 -18.84 -1.29
CA ARG A 149 -12.97 -19.85 -2.36
C ARG A 149 -13.25 -19.28 -3.75
N GLY A 150 -12.89 -18.02 -3.97
CA GLY A 150 -13.11 -17.32 -5.23
C GLY A 150 -14.50 -16.70 -5.41
N TYR A 151 -15.42 -16.88 -4.47
CA TYR A 151 -16.80 -16.37 -4.60
C TYR A 151 -16.95 -14.89 -4.29
N ALA A 152 -16.05 -14.29 -3.50
CA ALA A 152 -16.11 -12.87 -3.22
C ALA A 152 -15.42 -12.05 -4.31
N SER A 153 -15.94 -10.85 -4.51
CA SER A 153 -15.31 -9.78 -5.29
C SER A 153 -15.23 -8.52 -4.44
N TYR A 154 -14.29 -7.63 -4.76
CA TYR A 154 -14.26 -6.35 -4.11
C TYR A 154 -13.95 -5.23 -5.10
N ASP A 155 -14.40 -4.05 -4.76
CA ASP A 155 -14.09 -2.80 -5.40
C ASP A 155 -13.73 -1.78 -4.35
N TYR A 156 -12.94 -0.76 -4.69
CA TYR A 156 -12.61 0.31 -3.76
C TYR A 156 -12.48 1.64 -4.48
N ALA A 157 -12.80 2.69 -3.75
CA ALA A 157 -12.66 4.07 -4.18
C ALA A 157 -11.79 4.86 -3.18
N TRP A 158 -11.11 5.88 -3.69
CA TRP A 158 -10.39 6.83 -2.85
C TRP A 158 -11.36 7.52 -1.87
N GLU A 159 -11.07 7.47 -0.58
CA GLU A 159 -11.86 8.12 0.45
C GLU A 159 -11.19 9.41 0.93
N GLY A 160 -9.90 9.34 1.28
CA GLY A 160 -9.19 10.51 1.75
C GLY A 160 -7.94 10.20 2.57
N TRP A 161 -7.50 11.23 3.30
CA TRP A 161 -6.35 11.17 4.20
C TRP A 161 -6.82 11.07 5.65
N HIS A 162 -6.38 10.05 6.37
CA HIS A 162 -6.67 9.87 7.79
C HIS A 162 -5.40 9.98 8.62
N GLN A 163 -5.53 10.64 9.77
CA GLN A 163 -4.42 10.78 10.70
C GLN A 163 -4.06 9.42 11.29
N SER A 164 -2.76 9.12 11.29
CA SER A 164 -2.20 7.88 11.82
C SER A 164 -0.85 8.14 12.49
N GLU A 165 -0.52 7.33 13.50
CA GLU A 165 0.76 7.40 14.19
C GLU A 165 1.83 6.64 13.38
N LEU A 166 2.39 7.34 12.40
CA LEU A 166 3.39 6.80 11.49
C LEU A 166 4.80 7.03 11.99
N VAL A 167 5.64 6.03 11.80
CA VAL A 167 7.07 6.08 12.10
C VAL A 167 7.87 5.52 10.94
N LYS A 168 9.08 6.04 10.74
CA LYS A 168 10.06 5.45 9.85
C LYS A 168 10.77 4.30 10.57
N LEU A 169 10.83 3.15 9.93
CA LEU A 169 11.58 2.00 10.37
C LEU A 169 12.79 1.80 9.45
N ASP A 170 13.99 1.90 10.01
CA ASP A 170 15.23 1.64 9.31
C ASP A 170 15.77 0.26 9.70
N PHE A 171 16.20 -0.51 8.70
CA PHE A 171 16.87 -1.79 8.92
C PHE A 171 18.38 -1.61 8.88
N LEU A 172 19.07 -2.13 9.90
CA LEU A 172 20.51 -2.10 9.97
C LEU A 172 21.08 -3.49 9.69
N LEU A 173 21.98 -3.58 8.72
CA LEU A 173 22.81 -4.76 8.50
C LEU A 173 24.25 -4.42 8.91
N ASN A 174 24.77 -5.16 9.88
CA ASN A 174 26.11 -4.92 10.44
C ASN A 174 26.33 -3.47 10.90
N GLY A 175 25.27 -2.81 11.42
CA GLY A 175 25.32 -1.43 11.90
C GLY A 175 25.13 -0.34 10.84
N GLU A 176 25.01 -0.71 9.57
CA GLU A 176 24.74 0.21 8.45
C GLU A 176 23.27 0.16 8.02
N ILE A 177 22.67 1.32 7.77
CA ILE A 177 21.29 1.42 7.31
C ILE A 177 21.20 0.94 5.87
N VAL A 178 20.25 0.03 5.62
CA VAL A 178 19.90 -0.42 4.27
C VAL A 178 18.63 0.33 3.83
N ASP A 179 18.83 1.40 3.08
CA ASP A 179 17.77 2.32 2.63
C ASP A 179 16.66 1.62 1.81
N ALA A 180 17.02 0.63 1.00
CA ALA A 180 16.08 -0.16 0.20
C ALA A 180 15.08 -0.97 1.05
N LEU A 181 15.39 -1.24 2.32
CA LEU A 181 14.51 -1.95 3.26
C LEU A 181 13.77 -1.00 4.21
N SER A 182 14.13 0.29 4.22
CA SER A 182 13.43 1.28 5.05
C SER A 182 11.97 1.39 4.65
N MET A 183 11.09 1.50 5.65
CA MET A 183 9.65 1.62 5.42
C MET A 183 9.00 2.59 6.39
N ILE A 184 7.83 3.10 6.01
CA ILE A 184 6.95 3.86 6.89
C ILE A 184 5.86 2.91 7.38
N CYS A 185 5.70 2.81 8.68
CA CYS A 185 4.72 1.92 9.30
C CYS A 185 4.07 2.58 10.52
N LEU A 186 3.04 1.94 11.05
CA LEU A 186 2.44 2.37 12.32
C LEU A 186 3.36 2.07 13.49
N LEU A 187 3.36 2.95 14.47
CA LEU A 187 4.11 2.78 15.71
C LEU A 187 3.77 1.45 16.42
N TYR A 188 2.50 1.04 16.42
CA TYR A 188 2.03 -0.19 17.07
C TYR A 188 2.38 -1.47 16.33
N THR A 189 2.62 -1.41 15.02
CA THR A 189 3.02 -2.57 14.21
C THR A 189 4.52 -2.63 14.00
N SER A 190 5.24 -1.60 14.40
CA SER A 190 6.70 -1.57 14.35
C SER A 190 7.25 -2.73 15.21
N PRO A 191 8.11 -3.61 14.67
CA PRO A 191 8.78 -4.61 15.48
C PRO A 191 9.61 -3.91 16.54
N SER A 192 9.19 -4.04 17.80
CA SER A 192 9.93 -3.46 18.93
C SER A 192 11.35 -4.04 18.94
N PRO A 193 12.39 -3.23 18.95
CA PRO A 193 13.74 -3.74 19.17
C PRO A 193 13.79 -4.37 20.57
N ARG A 194 14.09 -5.65 20.62
CA ARG A 194 14.45 -6.35 21.85
C ARG A 194 15.92 -6.18 22.15
#